data_cbffbdaaf03f3c0a947fcd4daf6fbbdf
#
_entry.id   cbffbdaaf03f3c0a947fcd4daf6fbbdf
#
_cell.length_a   1.000
_cell.length_b   1.000
_cell.length_c   1.000
_cell.angle_alpha   90.00
_cell.angle_beta   90.00
_cell.angle_gamma   90.00
#
_symmetry.space_group_name_H-M   'P 1'
#
loop_
_entity.id
_entity.type
_entity.pdbx_description
1 polymer ?
#
loop_
_entity_poly.entity_id
_entity_poly.type
_entity_poly.pdbx_seq_one_letter_code
_entity_poly.pdbx_strand_id
1 'polypeptide(L)'
;MKPETVGMSSARLAQLDQVMKRRYVDGGYLPGMLTHVYRKGHLVHAGICGHMDIERGKPMREDAVFRIYSMSKPITAVALMMLVEEGLIGLDDTVHSHIPAWKNLGVYASGMPSLLPDAPPSFLTTQALRPMKVVDLATHTSGLTYGFMMRTAVDAAYRKAKVVDRETPGGLQGMVDHLAQIPLDFSPGTAWNYSVSIDVLGYLVEKLSGMSFGEFLRTRLFDPLGMNDTAFYVPSDKIDRLTCCYQPETRGPGLKLQDDARESTYAKPPMLESGGGGLVSTAHDYLRFCRMMINGGMLDGVQILSPKTVALFSLNYLPDGQEIADMALPGMFSESGYAGVGFSLGCGVNVNVAKTRLPGSLGEYFWGGAAATAFWIDPKEELTVVFMTQVIGSEARLTLRRDLRTLVYSAMTESFA
;
A
#
# COMPACT_ATOMS: atom_id res chain seq x y z
N MET A 1 -14.89 -24.50 5.78
CA MET A 1 -14.29 -25.77 5.26
C MET A 1 -13.17 -26.20 6.19
N LYS A 2 -12.84 -27.49 6.30
CA LYS A 2 -11.67 -27.91 7.11
C LYS A 2 -10.39 -27.57 6.37
N PRO A 3 -9.39 -26.93 7.01
CA PRO A 3 -8.12 -26.54 6.37
C PRO A 3 -7.39 -27.70 5.69
N GLU A 4 -7.51 -28.92 6.23
CA GLU A 4 -6.87 -30.13 5.72
C GLU A 4 -7.31 -30.47 4.28
N THR A 5 -8.53 -30.11 3.90
CA THR A 5 -9.04 -30.38 2.54
C THR A 5 -8.36 -29.59 1.44
N VAL A 6 -7.62 -28.54 1.83
CA VAL A 6 -6.85 -27.70 0.91
C VAL A 6 -5.36 -27.66 1.28
N GLY A 7 -4.89 -28.70 1.99
CA GLY A 7 -3.46 -28.85 2.32
C GLY A 7 -2.96 -27.87 3.38
N MET A 8 -3.80 -27.53 4.37
CA MET A 8 -3.41 -26.71 5.52
C MET A 8 -3.70 -27.46 6.82
N SER A 9 -2.87 -27.27 7.85
CA SER A 9 -3.02 -27.88 9.18
C SER A 9 -3.80 -26.98 10.12
N SER A 10 -4.99 -27.41 10.57
CA SER A 10 -5.77 -26.70 11.58
C SER A 10 -4.98 -26.47 12.87
N ALA A 11 -4.19 -27.47 13.31
CA ALA A 11 -3.38 -27.36 14.52
C ALA A 11 -2.31 -26.24 14.41
N ARG A 12 -1.65 -26.12 13.26
CA ARG A 12 -0.64 -25.07 13.03
C ARG A 12 -1.28 -23.70 12.80
N LEU A 13 -2.46 -23.60 12.23
CA LEU A 13 -3.22 -22.36 12.16
C LEU A 13 -3.65 -21.89 13.56
N ALA A 14 -4.07 -22.80 14.44
CA ALA A 14 -4.33 -22.47 15.84
C ALA A 14 -3.04 -22.04 16.59
N GLN A 15 -1.89 -22.63 16.26
CA GLN A 15 -0.58 -22.20 16.78
C GLN A 15 -0.22 -20.80 16.29
N LEU A 16 -0.56 -20.44 15.03
CA LEU A 16 -0.39 -19.07 14.52
C LEU A 16 -1.07 -18.06 15.46
N ASP A 17 -2.36 -18.25 15.78
CA ASP A 17 -3.08 -17.35 16.66
C ASP A 17 -2.45 -17.25 18.05
N GLN A 18 -2.08 -18.39 18.63
CA GLN A 18 -1.46 -18.42 19.97
C GLN A 18 -0.13 -17.68 20.01
N VAL A 19 0.74 -17.89 19.02
CA VAL A 19 2.05 -17.24 18.95
C VAL A 19 1.90 -15.75 18.72
N MET A 20 1.07 -15.36 17.75
CA MET A 20 0.85 -13.96 17.39
C MET A 20 0.20 -13.20 18.55
N LYS A 21 -0.84 -13.78 19.19
CA LYS A 21 -1.47 -13.18 20.37
C LYS A 21 -0.47 -12.99 21.50
N ARG A 22 0.20 -14.07 21.93
CA ARG A 22 1.15 -14.05 23.05
C ARG A 22 2.29 -13.06 22.83
N ARG A 23 2.87 -13.06 21.60
CA ARG A 23 4.06 -12.26 21.31
C ARG A 23 3.74 -10.79 21.10
N TYR A 24 2.63 -10.48 20.46
CA TYR A 24 2.36 -9.12 19.98
C TYR A 24 1.21 -8.43 20.73
N VAL A 25 0.10 -9.10 21.01
CA VAL A 25 -1.03 -8.50 21.74
C VAL A 25 -0.77 -8.51 23.23
N ASP A 26 -0.52 -9.68 23.81
CA ASP A 26 -0.22 -9.82 25.24
C ASP A 26 1.14 -9.17 25.59
N GLY A 27 2.05 -9.09 24.63
CA GLY A 27 3.33 -8.38 24.73
C GLY A 27 3.22 -6.86 24.67
N GLY A 28 2.03 -6.29 24.42
CA GLY A 28 1.79 -4.85 24.39
C GLY A 28 2.30 -4.13 23.12
N TYR A 29 2.55 -4.85 22.03
CA TYR A 29 2.99 -4.27 20.75
C TYR A 29 1.84 -4.00 19.78
N LEU A 30 0.70 -4.70 19.92
CA LEU A 30 -0.50 -4.51 19.12
C LEU A 30 -1.73 -4.37 20.02
N PRO A 31 -2.70 -3.49 19.67
CA PRO A 31 -3.97 -3.39 20.41
C PRO A 31 -4.84 -4.63 20.18
N GLY A 32 -4.79 -5.14 18.98
CA GLY A 32 -5.51 -6.31 18.50
C GLY A 32 -5.16 -6.58 17.05
N MET A 33 -5.60 -7.69 16.53
CA MET A 33 -5.34 -8.12 15.16
C MET A 33 -6.46 -8.96 14.59
N LEU A 34 -6.52 -9.01 13.26
CA LEU A 34 -7.37 -9.89 12.48
C LEU A 34 -6.54 -10.49 11.35
N THR A 35 -6.61 -11.82 11.16
CA THR A 35 -5.86 -12.54 10.13
C THR A 35 -6.81 -13.41 9.33
N HIS A 36 -6.86 -13.23 8.01
CA HIS A 36 -7.53 -14.12 7.09
C HIS A 36 -6.48 -14.90 6.28
N VAL A 37 -6.63 -16.22 6.22
CA VAL A 37 -5.86 -17.10 5.32
C VAL A 37 -6.85 -17.77 4.36
N TYR A 38 -6.61 -17.59 3.06
CA TYR A 38 -7.43 -18.13 1.99
C TYR A 38 -6.54 -18.99 1.07
N ARG A 39 -6.96 -20.22 0.79
CA ARG A 39 -6.22 -21.14 -0.07
C ARG A 39 -7.16 -21.97 -0.94
N LYS A 40 -6.79 -22.20 -2.19
CA LYS A 40 -7.55 -23.04 -3.16
C LYS A 40 -9.03 -22.70 -3.17
N GLY A 41 -9.38 -21.42 -3.26
CA GLY A 41 -10.77 -20.99 -3.32
C GLY A 41 -11.51 -20.88 -1.97
N HIS A 42 -10.87 -21.16 -0.82
CA HIS A 42 -11.53 -21.23 0.47
C HIS A 42 -10.87 -20.41 1.57
N LEU A 43 -11.67 -19.70 2.37
CA LEU A 43 -11.21 -19.14 3.64
C LEU A 43 -11.00 -20.29 4.63
N VAL A 44 -9.75 -20.54 5.00
CA VAL A 44 -9.36 -21.66 5.85
C VAL A 44 -9.04 -21.23 7.28
N HIS A 45 -8.85 -19.93 7.49
CA HIS A 45 -8.57 -19.37 8.81
C HIS A 45 -9.05 -17.93 8.91
N ALA A 46 -9.69 -17.60 10.04
CA ALA A 46 -10.10 -16.26 10.42
C ALA A 46 -9.75 -16.08 11.91
N GLY A 47 -8.51 -15.65 12.17
CA GLY A 47 -8.00 -15.39 13.52
C GLY A 47 -8.35 -13.97 13.95
N ILE A 48 -8.83 -13.79 15.18
CA ILE A 48 -9.18 -12.50 15.75
C ILE A 48 -8.81 -12.46 17.24
N CYS A 49 -8.16 -11.39 17.68
CA CYS A 49 -7.91 -11.17 19.12
C CYS A 49 -7.61 -9.71 19.47
N GLY A 50 -7.66 -9.40 20.77
CA GLY A 50 -7.39 -8.08 21.32
C GLY A 50 -8.53 -7.09 21.12
N HIS A 51 -8.21 -5.82 21.01
CA HIS A 51 -9.16 -4.71 20.99
C HIS A 51 -9.03 -3.87 19.73
N MET A 52 -10.13 -3.37 19.23
CA MET A 52 -10.18 -2.30 18.22
C MET A 52 -10.10 -0.90 18.87
N ASP A 53 -10.36 -0.81 20.16
CA ASP A 53 -10.33 0.41 20.97
C ASP A 53 -10.01 0.00 22.42
N ILE A 54 -8.76 0.26 22.84
CA ILE A 54 -8.29 -0.10 24.18
C ILE A 54 -8.95 0.79 25.23
N GLU A 55 -9.05 2.10 24.97
CA GLU A 55 -9.56 3.09 25.91
C GLU A 55 -10.99 2.81 26.32
N ARG A 56 -11.80 2.27 25.40
CA ARG A 56 -13.22 1.94 25.64
C ARG A 56 -13.47 0.46 25.86
N GLY A 57 -12.39 -0.36 25.90
CA GLY A 57 -12.48 -1.81 26.08
C GLY A 57 -13.26 -2.52 24.97
N LYS A 58 -13.33 -1.94 23.74
CA LYS A 58 -14.04 -2.58 22.63
C LYS A 58 -13.20 -3.73 22.07
N PRO A 59 -13.71 -4.98 22.09
CA PRO A 59 -13.00 -6.11 21.52
C PRO A 59 -12.87 -5.94 20.00
N MET A 60 -11.85 -6.58 19.40
CA MET A 60 -11.69 -6.66 17.95
C MET A 60 -12.89 -7.41 17.34
N ARG A 61 -13.38 -6.93 16.19
CA ARG A 61 -14.54 -7.49 15.48
C ARG A 61 -14.15 -7.88 14.06
N GLU A 62 -14.84 -8.87 13.49
CA GLU A 62 -14.62 -9.28 12.10
C GLU A 62 -14.93 -8.17 11.08
N ASP A 63 -15.93 -7.31 11.40
CA ASP A 63 -16.36 -6.19 10.57
C ASP A 63 -15.65 -4.87 10.91
N ALA A 64 -14.58 -4.92 11.69
CA ALA A 64 -13.78 -3.73 12.03
C ALA A 64 -13.20 -3.10 10.76
N VAL A 65 -13.25 -1.77 10.71
CA VAL A 65 -12.70 -0.96 9.62
C VAL A 65 -11.33 -0.44 10.02
N PHE A 66 -10.36 -0.62 9.14
CA PHE A 66 -8.97 -0.24 9.36
C PHE A 66 -8.53 0.83 8.36
N ARG A 67 -7.68 1.75 8.78
CA ARG A 67 -6.90 2.58 7.86
C ARG A 67 -5.85 1.69 7.23
N ILE A 68 -6.00 1.40 5.94
CA ILE A 68 -5.10 0.45 5.24
C ILE A 68 -3.84 1.11 4.70
N TYR A 69 -3.76 2.44 4.74
CA TYR A 69 -2.59 3.20 4.27
C TYR A 69 -2.06 2.67 2.93
N SER A 70 -0.81 2.28 2.87
CA SER A 70 -0.15 1.88 1.62
C SER A 70 -0.68 0.60 0.98
N MET A 71 -1.59 -0.13 1.63
CA MET A 71 -2.36 -1.17 0.96
C MET A 71 -3.39 -0.57 -0.04
N SER A 72 -3.56 0.75 -0.08
CA SER A 72 -4.28 1.45 -1.15
C SER A 72 -3.57 1.38 -2.50
N LYS A 73 -2.24 1.27 -2.52
CA LYS A 73 -1.43 1.33 -3.75
C LYS A 73 -1.77 0.27 -4.80
N PRO A 74 -1.89 -1.02 -4.45
CA PRO A 74 -2.30 -2.04 -5.41
C PRO A 74 -3.69 -1.77 -6.01
N ILE A 75 -4.63 -1.26 -5.20
CA ILE A 75 -5.97 -0.89 -5.64
C ILE A 75 -5.90 0.23 -6.68
N THR A 76 -5.11 1.27 -6.42
CA THR A 76 -4.89 2.38 -7.35
C THR A 76 -4.21 1.92 -8.65
N ALA A 77 -3.23 1.01 -8.54
CA ALA A 77 -2.58 0.45 -9.73
C ALA A 77 -3.54 -0.41 -10.56
N VAL A 78 -4.43 -1.18 -9.93
CA VAL A 78 -5.51 -1.91 -10.63
C VAL A 78 -6.43 -0.92 -11.35
N ALA A 79 -6.84 0.18 -10.72
CA ALA A 79 -7.66 1.21 -11.36
C ALA A 79 -6.97 1.81 -12.60
N LEU A 80 -5.66 2.06 -12.53
CA LEU A 80 -4.89 2.48 -13.71
C LEU A 80 -4.91 1.40 -14.80
N MET A 81 -4.69 0.12 -14.43
CA MET A 81 -4.66 -0.97 -15.42
C MET A 81 -6.01 -1.21 -16.09
N MET A 82 -7.13 -0.87 -15.44
CA MET A 82 -8.45 -0.84 -16.10
C MET A 82 -8.46 0.18 -17.25
N LEU A 83 -7.90 1.38 -17.04
CA LEU A 83 -7.79 2.40 -18.10
C LEU A 83 -6.77 2.02 -19.19
N VAL A 84 -5.75 1.24 -18.84
CA VAL A 84 -4.82 0.65 -19.83
C VAL A 84 -5.56 -0.35 -20.74
N GLU A 85 -6.40 -1.22 -20.18
CA GLU A 85 -7.22 -2.15 -20.96
C GLU A 85 -8.24 -1.42 -21.85
N GLU A 86 -8.71 -0.25 -21.43
CA GLU A 86 -9.62 0.61 -22.20
C GLU A 86 -8.88 1.42 -23.29
N GLY A 87 -7.54 1.34 -23.36
CA GLY A 87 -6.72 2.07 -24.33
C GLY A 87 -6.63 3.59 -24.08
N LEU A 88 -6.96 4.05 -22.88
CA LEU A 88 -6.93 5.47 -22.52
C LEU A 88 -5.54 5.95 -22.09
N ILE A 89 -4.66 5.03 -21.69
CA ILE A 89 -3.28 5.32 -21.27
C ILE A 89 -2.41 4.08 -21.45
N GLY A 90 -1.13 4.29 -21.78
CA GLY A 90 -0.13 3.22 -21.86
C GLY A 90 0.91 3.34 -20.74
N LEU A 91 1.49 2.21 -20.32
CA LEU A 91 2.58 2.21 -19.33
C LEU A 91 3.82 2.97 -19.82
N ASP A 92 4.06 2.99 -21.11
CA ASP A 92 5.18 3.70 -21.76
C ASP A 92 4.87 5.15 -22.13
N ASP A 93 3.63 5.61 -21.96
CA ASP A 93 3.29 7.01 -22.19
C ASP A 93 4.12 7.92 -21.31
N THR A 94 4.51 9.07 -21.85
CA THR A 94 5.18 10.10 -21.04
C THR A 94 4.14 10.77 -20.14
N VAL A 95 4.47 10.93 -18.86
CA VAL A 95 3.56 11.55 -17.91
C VAL A 95 3.15 12.95 -18.33
N HIS A 96 4.05 13.70 -18.99
CA HIS A 96 3.76 15.05 -19.45
C HIS A 96 2.75 15.12 -20.62
N SER A 97 2.47 14.02 -21.33
CA SER A 97 1.37 14.00 -22.29
C SER A 97 0.01 14.11 -21.62
N HIS A 98 -0.07 13.66 -20.37
CA HIS A 98 -1.26 13.76 -19.53
C HIS A 98 -1.19 14.92 -18.55
N ILE A 99 0.00 15.33 -18.11
CA ILE A 99 0.26 16.45 -17.18
C ILE A 99 1.24 17.44 -17.85
N PRO A 100 0.76 18.31 -18.77
CA PRO A 100 1.65 19.17 -19.58
C PRO A 100 2.60 20.07 -18.75
N ALA A 101 2.17 20.48 -17.53
CA ALA A 101 2.99 21.28 -16.62
C ALA A 101 4.29 20.56 -16.19
N TRP A 102 4.35 19.23 -16.32
CA TRP A 102 5.51 18.42 -15.92
C TRP A 102 6.53 18.19 -17.04
N LYS A 103 6.31 18.77 -18.23
CA LYS A 103 7.21 18.58 -19.39
C LYS A 103 8.67 18.93 -19.11
N ASN A 104 8.89 19.95 -18.29
CA ASN A 104 10.22 20.49 -18.00
C ASN A 104 10.61 20.38 -16.52
N LEU A 105 10.10 19.37 -15.81
CA LEU A 105 10.55 19.11 -14.44
C LEU A 105 12.05 18.84 -14.43
N GLY A 106 12.81 19.71 -13.71
CA GLY A 106 14.23 19.52 -13.50
C GLY A 106 14.51 18.47 -12.42
N VAL A 107 15.74 17.97 -12.41
CA VAL A 107 16.26 17.08 -11.37
C VAL A 107 17.08 17.95 -10.38
N TYR A 108 16.86 17.78 -9.11
CA TYR A 108 17.56 18.47 -8.05
C TYR A 108 19.08 18.27 -8.13
N ALA A 109 19.81 19.36 -8.18
CA ALA A 109 21.27 19.36 -8.16
C ALA A 109 21.80 19.95 -6.85
N SER A 110 21.24 21.09 -6.42
CA SER A 110 21.54 21.72 -5.14
C SER A 110 20.47 22.76 -4.79
N GLY A 111 20.54 23.32 -3.59
CA GLY A 111 19.65 24.37 -3.11
C GLY A 111 19.07 24.03 -1.74
N MET A 112 18.37 24.99 -1.18
CA MET A 112 17.70 24.86 0.11
C MET A 112 16.25 25.32 -0.01
N PRO A 113 15.32 24.71 0.72
CA PRO A 113 13.99 25.28 0.87
C PRO A 113 14.16 26.66 1.52
N SER A 114 13.39 27.64 1.05
CA SER A 114 13.43 28.99 1.66
C SER A 114 13.11 28.91 3.15
N LEU A 115 13.92 29.62 3.96
CA LEU A 115 13.65 29.78 5.39
C LEU A 115 12.51 30.77 5.65
N LEU A 116 12.16 31.59 4.66
CA LEU A 116 11.04 32.52 4.75
C LEU A 116 9.73 31.74 4.50
N PRO A 117 8.68 31.94 5.32
CA PRO A 117 7.45 31.18 5.22
C PRO A 117 6.79 31.20 3.83
N ASP A 118 6.79 32.39 3.19
CA ASP A 118 6.06 32.62 1.94
C ASP A 118 6.96 32.67 0.69
N ALA A 119 8.27 32.54 0.83
CA ALA A 119 9.15 32.55 -0.32
C ALA A 119 9.21 31.18 -0.99
N PRO A 120 9.14 31.10 -2.33
CA PRO A 120 9.27 29.85 -3.05
C PRO A 120 10.64 29.20 -2.76
N PRO A 121 10.72 27.86 -2.77
CA PRO A 121 12.00 27.19 -2.68
C PRO A 121 12.88 27.55 -3.88
N SER A 122 14.17 27.78 -3.64
CA SER A 122 15.13 28.04 -4.71
C SER A 122 16.00 26.80 -4.92
N PHE A 123 15.81 26.14 -6.06
CA PHE A 123 16.56 24.95 -6.44
C PHE A 123 17.39 25.21 -7.69
N LEU A 124 18.63 24.74 -7.68
CA LEU A 124 19.39 24.51 -8.90
C LEU A 124 19.05 23.10 -9.41
N THR A 125 18.74 23.02 -10.68
CA THR A 125 18.31 21.77 -11.32
C THR A 125 19.15 21.46 -12.54
N THR A 126 19.28 20.18 -12.83
CA THR A 126 19.77 19.68 -14.13
C THR A 126 18.60 19.09 -14.92
N GLN A 127 18.85 18.86 -16.20
CA GLN A 127 17.86 18.20 -17.06
C GLN A 127 17.75 16.71 -16.69
N ALA A 128 16.54 16.16 -16.73
CA ALA A 128 16.33 14.73 -16.59
C ALA A 128 16.93 13.98 -17.82
N LEU A 129 17.51 12.80 -17.57
CA LEU A 129 18.11 11.96 -18.63
C LEU A 129 17.09 11.49 -19.65
N ARG A 130 15.85 11.33 -19.24
CA ARG A 130 14.70 10.99 -20.08
C ARG A 130 13.40 11.51 -19.47
N PRO A 131 12.33 11.64 -20.26
CA PRO A 131 11.01 11.93 -19.72
C PRO A 131 10.53 10.84 -18.75
N MET A 132 9.74 11.25 -17.74
CA MET A 132 9.04 10.34 -16.83
C MET A 132 7.94 9.60 -17.59
N LYS A 133 7.90 8.27 -17.44
CA LYS A 133 6.85 7.41 -17.99
C LYS A 133 5.82 7.03 -16.92
N VAL A 134 4.64 6.60 -17.34
CA VAL A 134 3.59 6.12 -16.43
C VAL A 134 4.06 4.93 -15.58
N VAL A 135 4.83 4.01 -16.16
CA VAL A 135 5.43 2.90 -15.42
C VAL A 135 6.37 3.36 -14.31
N ASP A 136 7.08 4.49 -14.47
CA ASP A 136 7.94 5.03 -13.42
C ASP A 136 7.15 5.48 -12.18
N LEU A 137 5.93 5.98 -12.38
CA LEU A 137 5.01 6.28 -11.28
C LEU A 137 4.58 5.00 -10.55
N ALA A 138 4.17 3.98 -11.30
CA ALA A 138 3.69 2.71 -10.74
C ALA A 138 4.77 1.95 -9.97
N THR A 139 6.05 2.17 -10.29
CA THR A 139 7.18 1.43 -9.75
C THR A 139 8.06 2.23 -8.78
N HIS A 140 7.68 3.45 -8.44
CA HIS A 140 8.47 4.35 -7.58
C HIS A 140 9.87 4.69 -8.14
N THR A 141 10.04 4.66 -9.46
CA THR A 141 11.28 5.09 -10.16
C THR A 141 11.15 6.45 -10.84
N SER A 142 10.10 7.22 -10.50
CA SER A 142 9.74 8.49 -11.14
C SER A 142 10.65 9.67 -10.79
N GLY A 143 11.41 9.60 -9.71
CA GLY A 143 12.14 10.75 -9.14
C GLY A 143 11.34 11.56 -8.12
N LEU A 144 10.07 11.22 -7.87
CA LEU A 144 9.27 11.81 -6.80
C LEU A 144 9.69 11.24 -5.43
N THR A 145 9.27 11.91 -4.34
CA THR A 145 9.57 11.50 -2.96
C THR A 145 8.34 11.58 -2.06
N TYR A 146 8.52 11.32 -0.77
CA TYR A 146 7.59 11.66 0.31
C TYR A 146 8.24 12.65 1.28
N GLY A 147 7.46 13.57 1.82
CA GLY A 147 7.94 14.53 2.81
C GLY A 147 8.56 13.87 4.06
N PHE A 148 8.11 12.68 4.45
CA PHE A 148 8.61 11.96 5.62
C PHE A 148 9.94 11.21 5.38
N MET A 149 10.50 11.23 4.17
CA MET A 149 11.83 10.64 3.90
C MET A 149 12.95 11.37 4.62
N MET A 150 12.82 12.66 4.92
CA MET A 150 13.74 13.47 5.74
C MET A 150 15.19 13.42 5.24
N ARG A 151 15.40 13.37 3.93
CA ARG A 151 16.71 13.12 3.31
C ARG A 151 17.24 14.32 2.54
N THR A 152 16.37 15.00 1.79
CA THR A 152 16.77 16.06 0.85
C THR A 152 15.98 17.36 1.05
N ALA A 153 16.42 18.41 0.39
CA ALA A 153 15.69 19.68 0.32
C ALA A 153 14.35 19.53 -0.43
N VAL A 154 14.27 18.54 -1.33
CA VAL A 154 13.04 18.19 -2.04
C VAL A 154 11.98 17.66 -1.07
N ASP A 155 12.36 16.73 -0.17
CA ASP A 155 11.47 16.24 0.89
C ASP A 155 10.97 17.36 1.80
N ALA A 156 11.87 18.31 2.13
CA ALA A 156 11.51 19.48 2.95
C ALA A 156 10.50 20.38 2.24
N ALA A 157 10.63 20.56 0.92
CA ALA A 157 9.65 21.29 0.12
C ALA A 157 8.29 20.60 0.10
N TYR A 158 8.26 19.26 0.00
CA TYR A 158 7.01 18.48 0.07
C TYR A 158 6.31 18.68 1.42
N ARG A 159 7.05 18.66 2.54
CA ARG A 159 6.49 18.94 3.88
C ARG A 159 5.92 20.35 3.97
N LYS A 160 6.68 21.36 3.50
CA LYS A 160 6.25 22.76 3.51
C LYS A 160 4.98 22.96 2.69
N ALA A 161 4.89 22.35 1.51
CA ALA A 161 3.76 22.44 0.61
C ALA A 161 2.59 21.51 1.01
N LYS A 162 2.76 20.65 2.03
CA LYS A 162 1.76 19.65 2.44
C LYS A 162 1.23 18.85 1.24
N VAL A 163 2.14 18.37 0.40
CA VAL A 163 1.84 17.78 -0.91
C VAL A 163 0.78 16.66 -0.83
N VAL A 164 0.83 15.83 0.21
CA VAL A 164 -0.14 14.76 0.45
C VAL A 164 -0.73 14.93 1.85
N ASP A 165 -1.71 15.80 1.94
CA ASP A 165 -2.53 16.02 3.14
C ASP A 165 -3.99 15.80 2.77
N ARG A 166 -4.78 15.19 3.65
CA ARG A 166 -6.22 14.97 3.40
C ARG A 166 -6.98 16.26 3.12
N GLU A 167 -6.44 17.38 3.57
CA GLU A 167 -7.01 18.74 3.41
C GLU A 167 -6.28 19.56 2.32
N THR A 168 -5.45 18.94 1.46
CA THR A 168 -4.76 19.64 0.37
C THR A 168 -5.78 20.35 -0.54
N PRO A 169 -5.72 21.70 -0.64
CA PRO A 169 -6.66 22.45 -1.46
C PRO A 169 -6.59 22.03 -2.93
N GLY A 170 -7.73 21.86 -3.58
CA GLY A 170 -7.80 21.39 -4.97
C GLY A 170 -7.60 19.88 -5.12
N GLY A 171 -7.49 19.13 -4.01
CA GLY A 171 -7.40 17.67 -4.06
C GLY A 171 -6.21 17.15 -4.85
N LEU A 172 -6.41 16.12 -5.67
CA LEU A 172 -5.35 15.52 -6.50
C LEU A 172 -4.79 16.50 -7.54
N GLN A 173 -5.62 17.37 -8.12
CA GLN A 173 -5.15 18.41 -9.04
C GLN A 173 -4.22 19.39 -8.30
N GLY A 174 -4.62 19.89 -7.12
CA GLY A 174 -3.80 20.79 -6.31
C GLY A 174 -2.45 20.16 -5.91
N MET A 175 -2.44 18.87 -5.58
CA MET A 175 -1.21 18.11 -5.35
C MET A 175 -0.29 18.14 -6.58
N VAL A 176 -0.83 17.84 -7.76
CA VAL A 176 -0.06 17.82 -9.02
C VAL A 176 0.49 19.22 -9.36
N ASP A 177 -0.28 20.28 -9.09
CA ASP A 177 0.14 21.67 -9.31
C ASP A 177 1.28 22.07 -8.36
N HIS A 178 1.22 21.64 -7.09
CA HIS A 178 2.34 21.84 -6.15
C HIS A 178 3.60 21.10 -6.60
N LEU A 179 3.46 19.84 -7.06
CA LEU A 179 4.59 19.05 -7.55
C LEU A 179 5.23 19.66 -8.80
N ALA A 180 4.49 20.35 -9.63
CA ALA A 180 5.02 21.06 -10.79
C ALA A 180 6.06 22.16 -10.44
N GLN A 181 6.08 22.63 -9.18
CA GLN A 181 6.97 23.68 -8.70
C GLN A 181 8.19 23.12 -7.94
N ILE A 182 8.29 21.79 -7.76
CA ILE A 182 9.34 21.15 -6.98
C ILE A 182 10.09 20.17 -7.90
N PRO A 183 11.44 20.19 -7.91
CA PRO A 183 12.20 19.29 -8.77
C PRO A 183 12.07 17.84 -8.36
N LEU A 184 12.39 16.94 -9.29
CA LEU A 184 12.60 15.53 -9.01
C LEU A 184 13.84 15.33 -8.14
N ASP A 185 13.83 14.33 -7.26
CA ASP A 185 14.97 13.98 -6.40
C ASP A 185 16.11 13.30 -7.20
N PHE A 186 15.73 12.61 -8.30
CA PHE A 186 16.65 11.96 -9.26
C PHE A 186 15.99 11.83 -10.64
N SER A 187 16.78 11.49 -11.65
CA SER A 187 16.25 11.28 -13.01
C SER A 187 15.37 10.02 -13.09
N PRO A 188 14.20 10.07 -13.74
CA PRO A 188 13.31 8.92 -13.85
C PRO A 188 14.03 7.66 -14.35
N GLY A 189 13.81 6.55 -13.68
CA GLY A 189 14.39 5.23 -13.99
C GLY A 189 15.79 4.96 -13.44
N THR A 190 16.44 5.93 -12.75
CA THR A 190 17.83 5.76 -12.28
C THR A 190 17.95 5.26 -10.85
N ALA A 191 16.90 5.36 -10.06
CA ALA A 191 16.85 4.90 -8.68
C ALA A 191 15.43 4.49 -8.32
N TRP A 192 15.28 3.79 -7.22
CA TRP A 192 14.00 3.51 -6.55
C TRP A 192 13.87 4.38 -5.31
N ASN A 193 12.74 5.07 -5.18
CA ASN A 193 12.42 5.88 -4.01
C ASN A 193 10.92 5.88 -3.73
N TYR A 194 10.53 5.34 -2.60
CA TYR A 194 9.15 5.32 -2.17
C TYR A 194 8.55 6.72 -2.11
N SER A 195 7.43 6.97 -2.77
CA SER A 195 7.02 8.32 -3.12
C SER A 195 5.51 8.48 -3.32
N VAL A 196 5.08 9.72 -3.54
CA VAL A 196 3.72 10.11 -3.91
C VAL A 196 3.34 9.68 -5.35
N SER A 197 4.16 8.91 -6.02
CA SER A 197 3.92 8.47 -7.41
C SER A 197 2.57 7.81 -7.60
N ILE A 198 2.13 6.99 -6.64
CA ILE A 198 0.84 6.30 -6.74
C ILE A 198 -0.34 7.27 -6.50
N ASP A 199 -0.14 8.35 -5.76
CA ASP A 199 -1.14 9.42 -5.66
C ASP A 199 -1.33 10.12 -7.02
N VAL A 200 -0.23 10.28 -7.77
CA VAL A 200 -0.28 10.80 -9.15
C VAL A 200 -0.99 9.82 -10.09
N LEU A 201 -0.86 8.51 -9.91
CA LEU A 201 -1.70 7.54 -10.65
C LEU A 201 -3.18 7.74 -10.33
N GLY A 202 -3.54 7.99 -9.07
CA GLY A 202 -4.92 8.35 -8.69
C GLY A 202 -5.42 9.58 -9.45
N TYR A 203 -4.59 10.62 -9.56
CA TYR A 203 -4.90 11.79 -10.39
C TYR A 203 -5.10 11.43 -11.88
N LEU A 204 -4.26 10.58 -12.45
CA LEU A 204 -4.42 10.15 -13.84
C LEU A 204 -5.73 9.38 -14.05
N VAL A 205 -6.12 8.54 -13.08
CA VAL A 205 -7.42 7.85 -13.11
C VAL A 205 -8.57 8.87 -13.08
N GLU A 206 -8.55 9.84 -12.17
CA GLU A 206 -9.54 10.90 -12.09
C GLU A 206 -9.65 11.68 -13.40
N LYS A 207 -8.52 12.13 -13.91
CA LYS A 207 -8.44 12.95 -15.13
C LYS A 207 -8.94 12.23 -16.37
N LEU A 208 -8.57 10.98 -16.55
CA LEU A 208 -8.87 10.22 -17.77
C LEU A 208 -10.29 9.65 -17.76
N SER A 209 -10.80 9.29 -16.59
CA SER A 209 -12.18 8.80 -16.46
C SER A 209 -13.23 9.89 -16.43
N GLY A 210 -12.86 11.12 -16.05
CA GLY A 210 -13.80 12.23 -15.83
C GLY A 210 -14.64 12.08 -14.55
N MET A 211 -14.31 11.12 -13.68
CA MET A 211 -14.94 10.89 -12.38
C MET A 211 -13.97 11.34 -11.27
N SER A 212 -14.46 11.68 -10.04
CA SER A 212 -13.54 11.73 -8.92
C SER A 212 -12.90 10.36 -8.71
N PHE A 213 -11.70 10.33 -8.15
CA PHE A 213 -10.98 9.08 -7.97
C PHE A 213 -11.76 8.09 -7.08
N GLY A 214 -12.39 8.61 -6.00
CA GLY A 214 -13.23 7.80 -5.12
C GLY A 214 -14.48 7.26 -5.81
N GLU A 215 -15.12 8.06 -6.66
CA GLU A 215 -16.27 7.60 -7.44
C GLU A 215 -15.90 6.52 -8.45
N PHE A 216 -14.77 6.69 -9.15
CA PHE A 216 -14.24 5.66 -10.04
C PHE A 216 -14.01 4.34 -9.28
N LEU A 217 -13.28 4.38 -8.16
CA LEU A 217 -13.02 3.18 -7.37
C LEU A 217 -14.31 2.54 -6.88
N ARG A 218 -15.25 3.33 -6.36
CA ARG A 218 -16.52 2.81 -5.88
C ARG A 218 -17.31 2.12 -6.98
N THR A 219 -17.57 2.80 -8.09
CA THR A 219 -18.46 2.30 -9.14
C THR A 219 -17.85 1.21 -10.01
N ARG A 220 -16.52 1.29 -10.24
CA ARG A 220 -15.85 0.43 -11.20
C ARG A 220 -15.11 -0.75 -10.54
N LEU A 221 -14.83 -0.66 -9.24
CA LEU A 221 -14.06 -1.69 -8.54
C LEU A 221 -14.78 -2.18 -7.28
N PHE A 222 -15.16 -1.30 -6.35
CA PHE A 222 -15.67 -1.72 -5.05
C PHE A 222 -17.08 -2.29 -5.11
N ASP A 223 -18.03 -1.58 -5.72
CA ASP A 223 -19.40 -2.04 -5.86
C ASP A 223 -19.48 -3.37 -6.64
N PRO A 224 -18.80 -3.53 -7.81
CA PRO A 224 -18.76 -4.80 -8.54
C PRO A 224 -18.14 -5.96 -7.74
N LEU A 225 -17.13 -5.68 -6.91
CA LEU A 225 -16.50 -6.69 -6.06
C LEU A 225 -17.24 -6.90 -4.72
N GLY A 226 -18.28 -6.12 -4.40
CA GLY A 226 -18.96 -6.18 -3.11
C GLY A 226 -18.08 -5.75 -1.93
N MET A 227 -17.17 -4.80 -2.14
CA MET A 227 -16.29 -4.19 -1.12
C MET A 227 -16.97 -2.97 -0.49
N ASN A 228 -18.04 -3.20 0.25
CA ASN A 228 -18.99 -2.18 0.71
C ASN A 228 -18.48 -1.28 1.86
N ASP A 229 -17.35 -1.62 2.43
CA ASP A 229 -16.71 -0.91 3.56
C ASP A 229 -15.32 -0.37 3.19
N THR A 230 -15.02 -0.31 1.89
CA THR A 230 -13.77 0.25 1.37
C THR A 230 -14.02 1.61 0.74
N ALA A 231 -13.42 2.65 1.29
CA ALA A 231 -13.62 4.03 0.83
C ALA A 231 -12.48 4.95 1.36
N PHE A 232 -12.51 6.24 1.01
CA PHE A 232 -11.59 7.24 1.56
C PHE A 232 -11.99 7.78 2.93
N TYR A 233 -13.17 7.41 3.44
CA TYR A 233 -13.65 7.78 4.77
C TYR A 233 -14.70 6.77 5.25
N VAL A 234 -15.01 6.81 6.55
CA VAL A 234 -16.05 5.98 7.17
C VAL A 234 -17.29 6.84 7.41
N PRO A 235 -18.45 6.51 6.83
CA PRO A 235 -19.70 7.20 7.10
C PRO A 235 -20.09 7.16 8.59
N SER A 236 -20.87 8.17 9.03
CA SER A 236 -21.22 8.33 10.45
C SER A 236 -21.99 7.16 11.07
N ASP A 237 -22.81 6.48 10.27
CA ASP A 237 -23.54 5.27 10.66
C ASP A 237 -22.66 4.03 10.85
N LYS A 238 -21.42 4.05 10.31
CA LYS A 238 -20.43 2.98 10.42
C LYS A 238 -19.25 3.34 11.32
N ILE A 239 -19.19 4.54 11.91
CA ILE A 239 -18.03 5.04 12.64
C ILE A 239 -17.66 4.18 13.86
N ASP A 240 -18.63 3.52 14.47
CA ASP A 240 -18.40 2.59 15.59
C ASP A 240 -17.58 1.35 15.20
N ARG A 241 -17.40 1.10 13.91
CA ARG A 241 -16.58 0.01 13.36
C ARG A 241 -15.15 0.46 13.05
N LEU A 242 -14.86 1.77 13.00
CA LEU A 242 -13.50 2.26 12.79
C LEU A 242 -12.65 1.95 14.02
N THR A 243 -11.48 1.35 13.78
CA THR A 243 -10.50 1.05 14.83
C THR A 243 -9.80 2.32 15.30
N CYS A 244 -9.44 2.42 16.58
CA CYS A 244 -8.47 3.41 17.04
C CYS A 244 -7.08 3.07 16.52
N CYS A 245 -6.27 4.08 16.23
CA CYS A 245 -4.88 3.90 15.81
C CYS A 245 -3.93 4.28 16.94
N TYR A 246 -2.90 3.46 17.11
CA TYR A 246 -1.94 3.56 18.18
C TYR A 246 -0.52 3.81 17.68
N GLN A 247 0.35 4.22 18.57
CA GLN A 247 1.80 4.24 18.39
C GLN A 247 2.47 3.64 19.63
N PRO A 248 3.68 3.07 19.51
CA PRO A 248 4.43 2.57 20.64
C PRO A 248 4.67 3.67 21.68
N GLU A 249 4.66 3.30 22.97
CA GLU A 249 5.16 4.17 24.03
C GLU A 249 6.64 4.49 23.80
N THR A 250 7.07 5.67 24.26
CA THR A 250 8.47 6.12 24.08
C THR A 250 9.46 5.30 24.91
N ARG A 251 8.98 4.63 25.96
CA ARG A 251 9.82 3.82 26.86
C ARG A 251 9.10 2.53 27.23
N GLY A 252 9.70 1.40 26.85
CA GLY A 252 9.19 0.06 27.17
C GLY A 252 8.02 -0.40 26.30
N PRO A 253 7.47 -1.58 26.60
CA PRO A 253 6.28 -2.09 25.92
C PRO A 253 5.06 -1.26 26.33
N GLY A 254 4.15 -1.04 25.39
CA GLY A 254 2.92 -0.29 25.60
C GLY A 254 2.50 0.51 24.38
N LEU A 255 1.25 0.92 24.37
CA LEU A 255 0.64 1.63 23.25
C LEU A 255 0.00 2.91 23.73
N LYS A 256 0.23 3.99 22.99
CA LYS A 256 -0.41 5.29 23.18
C LYS A 256 -1.38 5.54 22.04
N LEU A 257 -2.58 6.03 22.37
CA LEU A 257 -3.56 6.46 21.37
C LEU A 257 -2.97 7.58 20.50
N GLN A 258 -3.00 7.37 19.19
CA GLN A 258 -2.49 8.31 18.19
C GLN A 258 -3.63 8.97 17.41
N ASP A 259 -4.70 8.20 17.09
CA ASP A 259 -5.86 8.70 16.37
C ASP A 259 -7.13 8.00 16.89
N ASP A 260 -7.97 8.77 17.63
CA ASP A 260 -9.27 8.30 18.12
C ASP A 260 -10.23 8.14 16.95
N ALA A 261 -10.88 6.99 16.85
CA ALA A 261 -11.82 6.68 15.78
C ALA A 261 -12.95 7.72 15.64
N ARG A 262 -13.41 8.30 16.76
CA ARG A 262 -14.52 9.27 16.78
C ARG A 262 -14.12 10.68 16.33
N GLU A 263 -12.85 11.03 16.51
CA GLU A 263 -12.29 12.35 16.17
C GLU A 263 -11.40 12.29 14.91
N SER A 264 -11.29 11.11 14.33
CA SER A 264 -10.42 10.87 13.18
C SER A 264 -10.79 11.71 11.97
N THR A 265 -9.78 12.17 11.25
CA THR A 265 -9.97 12.78 9.93
C THR A 265 -10.59 11.80 8.92
N TYR A 266 -10.50 10.48 9.18
CA TYR A 266 -11.17 9.46 8.37
C TYR A 266 -12.68 9.33 8.64
N ALA A 267 -13.25 10.06 9.60
CA ALA A 267 -14.69 10.18 9.80
C ALA A 267 -15.36 11.17 8.82
N LYS A 268 -14.57 11.83 7.96
CA LYS A 268 -15.04 12.85 7.01
C LYS A 268 -14.44 12.61 5.62
N PRO A 269 -15.17 12.97 4.55
CA PRO A 269 -14.61 12.96 3.20
C PRO A 269 -13.35 13.83 3.14
N PRO A 270 -12.25 13.36 2.55
CA PRO A 270 -11.06 14.18 2.35
C PRO A 270 -11.23 15.11 1.15
N MET A 271 -10.46 16.20 1.09
CA MET A 271 -10.29 16.96 -0.13
C MET A 271 -9.40 16.24 -1.13
N LEU A 272 -8.34 15.57 -0.64
CA LEU A 272 -7.42 14.76 -1.44
C LEU A 272 -7.68 13.27 -1.21
N GLU A 273 -8.14 12.58 -2.24
CA GLU A 273 -8.36 11.13 -2.28
C GLU A 273 -7.04 10.42 -2.60
N SER A 274 -6.18 10.23 -1.57
CA SER A 274 -4.83 9.71 -1.75
C SER A 274 -4.82 8.27 -2.26
N GLY A 275 -4.39 8.07 -3.50
CA GLY A 275 -4.17 6.73 -4.08
C GLY A 275 -3.04 5.97 -3.41
N GLY A 276 -2.08 6.70 -2.83
CA GLY A 276 -0.93 6.12 -2.13
C GLY A 276 -1.23 5.65 -0.71
N GLY A 277 -2.35 6.07 -0.08
CA GLY A 277 -2.54 5.72 1.33
C GLY A 277 -3.86 6.14 1.98
N GLY A 278 -4.83 6.64 1.24
CA GLY A 278 -6.01 7.28 1.80
C GLY A 278 -7.18 6.37 2.16
N LEU A 279 -7.16 5.10 1.75
CA LEU A 279 -8.30 4.20 1.92
C LEU A 279 -8.40 3.63 3.34
N VAL A 280 -9.65 3.40 3.73
CA VAL A 280 -10.04 2.49 4.81
C VAL A 280 -10.64 1.23 4.19
N SER A 281 -10.59 0.10 4.91
CA SER A 281 -11.18 -1.16 4.45
C SER A 281 -11.38 -2.13 5.63
N THR A 282 -12.10 -3.21 5.40
CA THR A 282 -12.17 -4.38 6.28
C THR A 282 -11.26 -5.49 5.76
N ALA A 283 -10.95 -6.48 6.61
CA ALA A 283 -10.22 -7.66 6.16
C ALA A 283 -11.02 -8.46 5.12
N HIS A 284 -12.34 -8.50 5.25
CA HIS A 284 -13.23 -9.16 4.30
C HIS A 284 -13.15 -8.50 2.91
N ASP A 285 -13.31 -7.19 2.84
CA ASP A 285 -13.28 -6.45 1.57
C ASP A 285 -11.91 -6.57 0.88
N TYR A 286 -10.84 -6.40 1.66
CA TYR A 286 -9.50 -6.54 1.10
C TYR A 286 -9.21 -7.95 0.62
N LEU A 287 -9.74 -8.98 1.30
CA LEU A 287 -9.67 -10.36 0.83
C LEU A 287 -10.44 -10.55 -0.50
N ARG A 288 -11.58 -9.87 -0.71
CA ARG A 288 -12.29 -9.91 -2.01
C ARG A 288 -11.43 -9.35 -3.14
N PHE A 289 -10.75 -8.23 -2.90
CA PHE A 289 -9.76 -7.69 -3.84
C PHE A 289 -8.65 -8.71 -4.15
N CYS A 290 -8.07 -9.31 -3.11
CA CYS A 290 -7.02 -10.33 -3.30
C CYS A 290 -7.54 -11.57 -4.05
N ARG A 291 -8.77 -12.00 -3.77
CA ARG A 291 -9.42 -13.13 -4.49
C ARG A 291 -9.65 -12.81 -5.97
N MET A 292 -10.05 -11.59 -6.28
CA MET A 292 -10.14 -11.13 -7.67
C MET A 292 -8.78 -11.24 -8.36
N MET A 293 -7.72 -10.77 -7.72
CA MET A 293 -6.36 -10.82 -8.28
C MET A 293 -5.86 -12.26 -8.47
N ILE A 294 -5.98 -13.13 -7.47
CA ILE A 294 -5.50 -14.53 -7.56
C ILE A 294 -6.29 -15.35 -8.58
N ASN A 295 -7.54 -14.97 -8.83
CA ASN A 295 -8.41 -15.62 -9.82
C ASN A 295 -8.26 -15.00 -11.23
N GLY A 296 -7.15 -14.34 -11.53
CA GLY A 296 -6.89 -13.79 -12.86
C GLY A 296 -7.78 -12.61 -13.24
N GLY A 297 -8.17 -11.79 -12.26
CA GLY A 297 -8.92 -10.55 -12.48
C GLY A 297 -10.44 -10.70 -12.38
N MET A 298 -10.94 -11.85 -11.93
CA MET A 298 -12.37 -12.14 -11.84
C MET A 298 -12.79 -12.59 -10.43
N LEU A 299 -13.94 -12.14 -9.96
CA LEU A 299 -14.57 -12.60 -8.73
C LEU A 299 -16.08 -12.66 -8.88
N ASP A 300 -16.70 -13.75 -8.41
CA ASP A 300 -18.15 -13.98 -8.38
C ASP A 300 -18.86 -13.69 -9.73
N GLY A 301 -18.17 -14.00 -10.85
CA GLY A 301 -18.67 -13.77 -12.21
C GLY A 301 -18.41 -12.37 -12.78
N VAL A 302 -17.83 -11.44 -11.98
CA VAL A 302 -17.48 -10.11 -12.42
C VAL A 302 -16.00 -10.06 -12.79
N GLN A 303 -15.71 -9.66 -14.03
CA GLN A 303 -14.33 -9.45 -14.50
C GLN A 303 -13.93 -7.98 -14.38
N ILE A 304 -12.87 -7.72 -13.63
CA ILE A 304 -12.27 -6.38 -13.44
C ILE A 304 -11.09 -6.18 -14.39
N LEU A 305 -10.21 -7.18 -14.50
CA LEU A 305 -9.06 -7.17 -15.40
C LEU A 305 -8.99 -8.50 -16.17
N SER A 306 -8.33 -8.50 -17.30
CA SER A 306 -8.04 -9.75 -18.02
C SER A 306 -6.95 -10.56 -17.27
N PRO A 307 -6.94 -11.90 -17.43
CA PRO A 307 -5.87 -12.72 -16.84
C PRO A 307 -4.46 -12.33 -17.30
N LYS A 308 -4.32 -11.80 -18.51
CA LYS A 308 -3.03 -11.34 -19.04
C LYS A 308 -2.58 -10.03 -18.39
N THR A 309 -3.50 -9.14 -18.09
CA THR A 309 -3.20 -7.90 -17.35
C THR A 309 -2.83 -8.18 -15.91
N VAL A 310 -3.49 -9.14 -15.25
CA VAL A 310 -3.11 -9.59 -13.90
C VAL A 310 -1.72 -10.22 -13.90
N ALA A 311 -1.40 -11.06 -14.90
CA ALA A 311 -0.05 -11.62 -15.04
C ALA A 311 0.99 -10.51 -15.26
N LEU A 312 0.66 -9.52 -16.11
CA LEU A 312 1.52 -8.35 -16.33
C LEU A 312 1.70 -7.53 -15.03
N PHE A 313 0.62 -7.33 -14.27
CA PHE A 313 0.63 -6.56 -13.02
C PHE A 313 1.68 -7.05 -12.01
N SER A 314 1.91 -8.35 -11.89
CA SER A 314 2.77 -8.97 -10.88
C SER A 314 4.22 -9.19 -11.30
N LEU A 315 4.65 -8.69 -12.47
CA LEU A 315 6.04 -8.79 -12.92
C LEU A 315 6.96 -7.79 -12.20
N ASN A 316 8.26 -8.10 -12.15
CA ASN A 316 9.26 -7.12 -11.72
C ASN A 316 9.55 -6.12 -12.85
N TYR A 317 9.31 -4.84 -12.59
CA TYR A 317 9.53 -3.74 -13.55
C TYR A 317 10.82 -2.96 -13.29
N LEU A 318 11.57 -3.30 -12.26
CA LEU A 318 12.86 -2.63 -12.04
C LEU A 318 13.83 -2.96 -13.18
N PRO A 319 14.60 -1.97 -13.67
CA PRO A 319 15.52 -2.15 -14.79
C PRO A 319 16.44 -3.37 -14.59
N ASP A 320 16.71 -4.09 -15.66
CA ASP A 320 17.62 -5.23 -15.72
C ASP A 320 17.34 -6.35 -14.70
N GLY A 321 16.07 -6.44 -14.23
CA GLY A 321 15.67 -7.42 -13.22
C GLY A 321 16.21 -7.14 -11.83
N GLN A 322 16.67 -5.91 -11.57
CA GLN A 322 17.21 -5.49 -10.27
C GLN A 322 16.20 -5.67 -9.13
N GLU A 323 16.72 -5.71 -7.92
CA GLU A 323 15.96 -5.72 -6.69
C GLU A 323 15.82 -4.29 -6.13
N ILE A 324 14.82 -4.08 -5.24
CA ILE A 324 14.69 -2.79 -4.54
C ILE A 324 16.00 -2.42 -3.84
N ALA A 325 16.65 -3.40 -3.20
CA ALA A 325 17.91 -3.18 -2.48
C ALA A 325 19.07 -2.67 -3.36
N ASP A 326 19.05 -2.97 -4.67
CA ASP A 326 20.08 -2.54 -5.62
C ASP A 326 19.88 -1.08 -6.05
N MET A 327 18.64 -0.59 -6.06
CA MET A 327 18.26 0.71 -6.62
C MET A 327 17.82 1.73 -5.57
N ALA A 328 17.45 1.29 -4.37
CA ALA A 328 16.88 2.16 -3.35
C ALA A 328 17.87 3.22 -2.88
N LEU A 329 17.42 4.47 -2.85
CA LEU A 329 18.19 5.54 -2.21
C LEU A 329 18.27 5.29 -0.69
N PRO A 330 19.38 5.62 -0.02
CA PRO A 330 19.52 5.47 1.44
C PRO A 330 18.39 6.19 2.18
N GLY A 331 17.87 5.59 3.23
CA GLY A 331 16.80 6.15 4.05
C GLY A 331 15.73 5.13 4.42
N MET A 332 14.58 5.62 4.87
CA MET A 332 13.41 4.78 5.21
C MET A 332 12.98 3.99 3.97
N PHE A 333 12.83 2.71 4.04
CA PHE A 333 12.52 1.75 2.95
C PHE A 333 13.71 1.30 2.06
N SER A 334 14.97 1.71 2.34
CA SER A 334 16.16 1.20 1.66
C SER A 334 16.79 0.00 2.35
N GLU A 335 16.08 -0.62 3.27
CA GLU A 335 16.63 -1.60 4.21
C GLU A 335 16.90 -2.97 3.57
N SER A 336 17.82 -3.71 4.20
CA SER A 336 18.13 -5.12 3.87
C SER A 336 16.91 -6.06 3.86
N GLY A 337 15.78 -5.64 4.43
CA GLY A 337 14.51 -6.36 4.40
C GLY A 337 13.88 -6.51 3.01
N TYR A 338 14.39 -5.79 2.00
CA TYR A 338 13.95 -5.91 0.61
C TYR A 338 14.93 -6.68 -0.29
N ALA A 339 15.95 -7.34 0.28
CA ALA A 339 16.79 -8.25 -0.48
C ALA A 339 15.95 -9.41 -1.04
N GLY A 340 16.09 -9.71 -2.34
CA GLY A 340 15.28 -10.70 -3.03
C GLY A 340 13.90 -10.20 -3.47
N VAL A 341 13.62 -8.91 -3.31
CA VAL A 341 12.34 -8.28 -3.66
C VAL A 341 12.54 -7.27 -4.79
N GLY A 342 11.86 -7.49 -5.91
CA GLY A 342 11.65 -6.51 -6.96
C GLY A 342 10.42 -5.66 -6.71
N PHE A 343 10.03 -4.82 -7.68
CA PHE A 343 8.83 -4.01 -7.58
C PHE A 343 7.96 -4.16 -8.83
N SER A 344 6.70 -4.47 -8.61
CA SER A 344 5.67 -4.60 -9.62
C SER A 344 4.85 -3.31 -9.71
N LEU A 345 3.69 -3.34 -10.34
CA LEU A 345 2.79 -2.18 -10.39
C LEU A 345 2.13 -1.97 -9.02
N GLY A 346 2.76 -1.15 -8.17
CA GLY A 346 2.27 -0.79 -6.83
C GLY A 346 2.50 -1.81 -5.72
N CYS A 347 3.24 -2.90 -5.97
CA CYS A 347 3.54 -3.96 -5.00
C CYS A 347 5.01 -4.37 -5.03
N GLY A 348 5.53 -4.91 -3.92
CA GLY A 348 6.74 -5.72 -3.92
C GLY A 348 6.46 -7.09 -4.54
N VAL A 349 7.40 -7.63 -5.27
CA VAL A 349 7.34 -8.97 -5.86
C VAL A 349 8.58 -9.78 -5.48
N ASN A 350 8.37 -11.04 -5.10
CA ASN A 350 9.46 -11.94 -4.71
C ASN A 350 10.20 -12.44 -5.95
N VAL A 351 11.44 -12.00 -6.14
CA VAL A 351 12.31 -12.37 -7.28
C VAL A 351 13.44 -13.32 -6.88
N ASN A 352 13.74 -13.45 -5.58
CA ASN A 352 14.72 -14.38 -5.07
C ASN A 352 14.40 -14.80 -3.64
N VAL A 353 13.74 -15.95 -3.48
CA VAL A 353 13.29 -16.49 -2.19
C VAL A 353 14.46 -16.72 -1.21
N ALA A 354 15.61 -17.20 -1.70
CA ALA A 354 16.76 -17.45 -0.85
C ALA A 354 17.32 -16.17 -0.20
N LYS A 355 17.33 -15.05 -0.95
CA LYS A 355 17.75 -13.75 -0.43
C LYS A 355 16.78 -13.19 0.62
N THR A 356 15.45 -13.43 0.48
CA THR A 356 14.47 -12.96 1.47
C THR A 356 14.63 -13.68 2.82
N ARG A 357 15.16 -14.90 2.82
CA ARG A 357 15.27 -15.80 3.98
C ARG A 357 13.91 -16.08 4.65
N LEU A 358 12.84 -16.04 3.87
CA LEU A 358 11.48 -16.29 4.32
C LEU A 358 10.82 -17.31 3.38
N PRO A 359 9.91 -18.15 3.89
CA PRO A 359 9.12 -19.00 3.02
C PRO A 359 8.23 -18.18 2.12
N GLY A 360 8.04 -18.66 0.89
CA GLY A 360 7.24 -18.03 -0.17
C GLY A 360 7.62 -18.56 -1.53
N SER A 361 7.01 -18.04 -2.59
CA SER A 361 7.24 -18.45 -3.97
C SER A 361 7.81 -17.32 -4.82
N LEU A 362 8.52 -17.67 -5.90
CA LEU A 362 8.86 -16.68 -6.94
C LEU A 362 7.57 -16.16 -7.58
N GLY A 363 7.48 -14.84 -7.76
CA GLY A 363 6.30 -14.18 -8.30
C GLY A 363 5.19 -13.93 -7.28
N GLU A 364 5.37 -14.32 -6.02
CA GLU A 364 4.52 -13.86 -4.93
C GLU A 364 4.62 -12.34 -4.81
N TYR A 365 3.49 -11.65 -4.71
CA TYR A 365 3.48 -10.20 -4.57
C TYR A 365 2.72 -9.76 -3.32
N PHE A 366 3.18 -8.66 -2.73
CA PHE A 366 2.76 -8.25 -1.39
C PHE A 366 3.00 -6.78 -1.16
N TRP A 367 2.33 -6.24 -0.16
CA TRP A 367 2.66 -4.95 0.42
C TRP A 367 2.09 -4.85 1.83
N GLY A 368 2.16 -3.64 2.43
CA GLY A 368 1.57 -3.41 3.73
C GLY A 368 1.35 -1.93 4.02
N GLY A 369 0.54 -1.66 5.04
CA GLY A 369 0.24 -0.30 5.48
C GLY A 369 1.19 0.21 6.57
N ALA A 370 1.21 1.53 6.75
CA ALA A 370 2.00 2.22 7.78
C ALA A 370 1.60 1.79 9.20
N ALA A 371 0.32 1.43 9.41
CA ALA A 371 -0.18 0.93 10.68
C ALA A 371 -0.01 -0.59 10.87
N ALA A 372 1.04 -1.18 10.28
CA ALA A 372 1.44 -2.57 10.38
C ALA A 372 0.50 -3.59 9.70
N THR A 373 -0.52 -3.14 8.97
CA THR A 373 -1.32 -4.02 8.11
C THR A 373 -0.45 -4.66 7.03
N ALA A 374 -0.85 -5.83 6.52
CA ALA A 374 -0.13 -6.55 5.48
C ALA A 374 -1.06 -7.43 4.66
N PHE A 375 -0.66 -7.69 3.42
CA PHE A 375 -1.23 -8.75 2.59
C PHE A 375 -0.15 -9.37 1.71
N TRP A 376 -0.40 -10.60 1.27
CA TRP A 376 0.32 -11.18 0.15
C TRP A 376 -0.57 -12.13 -0.63
N ILE A 377 -0.24 -12.29 -1.89
CA ILE A 377 -0.85 -13.20 -2.84
C ILE A 377 0.27 -14.06 -3.41
N ASP A 378 0.17 -15.36 -3.21
CA ASP A 378 1.06 -16.36 -3.78
C ASP A 378 0.28 -17.18 -4.81
N PRO A 379 0.36 -16.81 -6.10
CA PRO A 379 -0.38 -17.50 -7.16
C PRO A 379 0.04 -18.96 -7.31
N LYS A 380 1.31 -19.27 -7.00
CA LYS A 380 1.84 -20.63 -7.15
C LYS A 380 1.22 -21.59 -6.13
N GLU A 381 0.99 -21.11 -4.91
CA GLU A 381 0.39 -21.88 -3.83
C GLU A 381 -1.14 -21.70 -3.71
N GLU A 382 -1.72 -20.92 -4.61
CA GLU A 382 -3.13 -20.49 -4.53
C GLU A 382 -3.49 -19.94 -3.13
N LEU A 383 -2.53 -19.18 -2.54
CA LEU A 383 -2.60 -18.68 -1.18
C LEU A 383 -2.74 -17.16 -1.16
N THR A 384 -3.66 -16.68 -0.35
CA THR A 384 -3.80 -15.24 -0.04
C THR A 384 -3.91 -15.05 1.46
N VAL A 385 -3.23 -14.06 1.97
CA VAL A 385 -3.30 -13.68 3.39
C VAL A 385 -3.56 -12.19 3.52
N VAL A 386 -4.46 -11.84 4.42
CA VAL A 386 -4.75 -10.46 4.83
C VAL A 386 -4.60 -10.36 6.33
N PHE A 387 -3.79 -9.41 6.78
CA PHE A 387 -3.54 -9.14 8.19
C PHE A 387 -3.84 -7.68 8.51
N MET A 388 -4.69 -7.44 9.51
CA MET A 388 -5.13 -6.12 9.92
C MET A 388 -4.82 -5.87 11.39
N THR A 389 -4.25 -4.70 11.65
CA THR A 389 -3.99 -4.11 12.97
C THR A 389 -3.85 -2.60 12.82
N GLN A 390 -3.68 -1.83 13.92
CA GLN A 390 -3.58 -0.36 13.83
C GLN A 390 -2.51 0.19 14.77
N VAL A 391 -1.23 0.04 14.40
CA VAL A 391 -0.09 0.64 15.12
C VAL A 391 0.88 1.29 14.13
N ILE A 392 1.03 2.61 14.20
CA ILE A 392 2.01 3.39 13.40
C ILE A 392 3.35 3.46 14.14
N GLY A 393 4.46 3.40 13.38
CA GLY A 393 5.81 3.60 13.94
C GLY A 393 6.35 2.45 14.77
N SER A 394 5.71 1.28 14.74
CA SER A 394 6.19 0.10 15.46
C SER A 394 7.46 -0.48 14.83
N GLU A 395 8.55 -0.54 15.60
CA GLU A 395 9.78 -1.25 15.22
C GLU A 395 9.53 -2.77 15.08
N ALA A 396 8.58 -3.30 15.84
CA ALA A 396 8.18 -4.71 15.75
C ALA A 396 7.54 -5.08 14.41
N ARG A 397 7.17 -4.11 13.56
CA ARG A 397 6.47 -4.33 12.28
C ARG A 397 7.18 -5.32 11.37
N LEU A 398 8.49 -5.23 11.23
CA LEU A 398 9.26 -6.13 10.36
C LEU A 398 9.30 -7.56 10.92
N THR A 399 9.56 -7.70 12.22
CA THR A 399 9.55 -9.01 12.90
C THR A 399 8.16 -9.63 12.87
N LEU A 400 7.11 -8.83 13.10
CA LEU A 400 5.71 -9.23 13.01
C LEU A 400 5.38 -9.87 11.66
N ARG A 401 5.72 -9.20 10.56
CA ARG A 401 5.44 -9.70 9.21
C ARG A 401 6.23 -10.96 8.87
N ARG A 402 7.48 -11.07 9.35
CA ARG A 402 8.30 -12.28 9.20
C ARG A 402 7.71 -13.46 9.97
N ASP A 403 7.33 -13.25 11.21
CA ASP A 403 6.70 -14.29 12.05
C ASP A 403 5.37 -14.74 11.46
N LEU A 404 4.51 -13.80 11.09
CA LEU A 404 3.22 -14.08 10.45
C LEU A 404 3.41 -14.96 9.20
N ARG A 405 4.31 -14.55 8.30
CA ARG A 405 4.60 -15.30 7.08
C ARG A 405 5.11 -16.70 7.40
N THR A 406 6.09 -16.83 8.28
CA THR A 406 6.66 -18.12 8.67
C THR A 406 5.59 -19.05 9.24
N LEU A 407 4.73 -18.53 10.12
CA LEU A 407 3.69 -19.33 10.76
C LEU A 407 2.60 -19.77 9.77
N VAL A 408 2.18 -18.89 8.84
CA VAL A 408 1.21 -19.26 7.80
C VAL A 408 1.78 -20.34 6.88
N TYR A 409 2.97 -20.14 6.33
CA TYR A 409 3.58 -21.16 5.45
C TYR A 409 3.91 -22.46 6.19
N SER A 410 4.24 -22.39 7.48
CA SER A 410 4.44 -23.62 8.29
C SER A 410 3.17 -24.45 8.44
N ALA A 411 2.00 -23.84 8.28
CA ALA A 411 0.72 -24.56 8.35
C ALA A 411 0.38 -25.32 7.06
N MET A 412 1.12 -25.12 5.97
CA MET A 412 0.95 -25.86 4.74
C MET A 412 1.44 -27.30 4.91
N THR A 413 0.67 -28.26 4.42
CA THR A 413 0.98 -29.71 4.39
C THR A 413 1.20 -30.21 2.99
N GLU A 414 0.87 -29.40 1.98
CA GLU A 414 1.08 -29.65 0.55
C GLU A 414 1.57 -28.36 -0.11
N SER A 415 2.44 -28.50 -1.11
CA SER A 415 2.96 -27.37 -1.90
C SER A 415 2.91 -27.73 -3.38
N PHE A 416 2.70 -26.72 -4.24
CA PHE A 416 2.81 -26.82 -5.71
C PHE A 416 4.18 -26.36 -6.21
N ALA A 417 5.12 -26.10 -5.28
CA ALA A 417 6.46 -25.63 -5.57
C ALA A 417 7.39 -26.74 -6.05
#